data_7f089dfece85942c5337394b519a8aa9
#
_entry.id   7f089dfece85942c5337394b519a8aa9
#
_cell.length_a   1.000
_cell.length_b   1.000
_cell.length_c   1.000
_cell.angle_alpha   90.00
_cell.angle_beta   90.00
_cell.angle_gamma   90.00
#
_symmetry.space_group_name_H-M   'P 1'
#
loop_
_entity.id
_entity.type
_entity.pdbx_description
1 polymer ?
#
loop_
_entity_poly.entity_id
_entity_poly.type
_entity_poly.pdbx_seq_one_letter_code
_entity_poly.pdbx_strand_id
1 'polypeptide(L)'
;MAVTTNTRLDKDAVSDASVSLDTTASSHEGHSSHQSTSTTSEVIAETGNLDLEKSPTRTDDNVGQPAPQLLRTTTSATNGPPYSVFTKNQKRFIVFMASWAGFFSPVSGQIYFPALNTLAESLHVSPSLINLTLTSYMIFQGLAPAFIGSFADSMGRRPAYTVCFIIYIAANIGLALQDSYAALMVLRCIQSSGSSATVAMASAVVADVSTPAERGSYMGFTLAGSLLGPAIGPVLGGILAQFLGWRSIFWFLTILAGAFLVTFLIFFPETARSTVGNGSTPPKGWNMSLMNYLAVRKARKEALMNETASSMHESTAQQTPKKKARFPNPLASLKIMFDKQVAIILLYNALLFAAFYDVTATIPSQFAEIYNFNDLQIGLCFIPFGVGSMLAALVNGQLLDRNFARWCKKLGLQVRRGRDMDLRNFPIERVRLEIAMPAIYISTTLVIIFGWIMDINGPLAAQLVILFFASFTMTIAFNVTSTLLVDFYPTKPATATAANNLARCLLGAGATAAVLPMIGAMGRGWTFTLVGLLLYATSPLVWLNFKYGMKWREERRLRDEKRNSNENTKAASSSKSRHHRKDQKEQPIVEGGLPELSAVAEEDHEKQEKHKHEKA
;
A
#
# COMPACT_ATOMS: atom_id res chain seq x y z
N MET A 1 9.03 -48.55 -50.61
CA MET A 1 8.82 -49.95 -50.33
C MET A 1 7.78 -50.03 -49.21
N ALA A 2 6.59 -50.48 -49.55
CA ALA A 2 5.43 -50.66 -48.71
C ALA A 2 5.56 -51.91 -47.87
N VAL A 3 5.06 -51.90 -46.64
CA VAL A 3 4.26 -53.04 -46.11
C VAL A 3 3.27 -52.47 -45.09
N THR A 4 2.03 -52.47 -45.51
CA THR A 4 0.79 -52.39 -44.81
C THR A 4 0.51 -53.72 -44.11
N THR A 5 0.01 -53.72 -42.87
CA THR A 5 -0.91 -54.75 -42.39
C THR A 5 -1.97 -54.15 -41.45
N ASN A 6 -3.17 -54.20 -41.99
CA ASN A 6 -4.47 -54.02 -41.35
C ASN A 6 -4.84 -55.34 -40.63
N THR A 7 -5.40 -55.26 -39.42
CA THR A 7 -6.39 -56.27 -38.99
C THR A 7 -7.46 -55.58 -38.09
N ARG A 8 -8.68 -55.84 -38.49
CA ARG A 8 -9.99 -55.36 -38.03
C ARG A 8 -10.67 -56.54 -37.34
N LEU A 9 -11.70 -56.24 -36.57
CA LEU A 9 -12.76 -57.08 -35.98
C LEU A 9 -12.39 -57.75 -34.63
N ASP A 10 -13.23 -57.77 -33.61
CA ASP A 10 -14.68 -57.97 -33.56
C ASP A 10 -15.31 -57.46 -32.27
N LYS A 11 -16.60 -57.22 -32.37
CA LYS A 11 -17.58 -56.89 -31.31
C LYS A 11 -18.00 -58.15 -30.54
N ASP A 12 -18.65 -57.83 -29.42
CA ASP A 12 -19.75 -58.54 -28.73
C ASP A 12 -19.41 -59.36 -27.48
N ALA A 13 -20.15 -59.02 -26.46
CA ALA A 13 -20.91 -59.75 -25.45
C ALA A 13 -20.68 -59.20 -24.03
N VAL A 14 -21.61 -58.43 -23.50
CA VAL A 14 -22.83 -58.75 -22.72
C VAL A 14 -22.56 -59.70 -21.54
N SER A 15 -22.68 -59.19 -20.30
CA SER A 15 -23.73 -59.66 -19.36
C SER A 15 -23.55 -59.03 -17.97
N ASP A 16 -24.69 -58.60 -17.50
CA ASP A 16 -25.15 -58.23 -16.17
C ASP A 16 -24.55 -59.01 -15.00
N ALA A 17 -24.38 -58.34 -13.88
CA ALA A 17 -24.68 -58.86 -12.56
C ALA A 17 -24.96 -57.73 -11.57
N SER A 18 -26.21 -57.40 -11.42
CA SER A 18 -26.83 -56.78 -10.25
C SER A 18 -26.82 -57.75 -9.08
N VAL A 19 -26.39 -57.33 -7.91
CA VAL A 19 -26.76 -57.94 -6.64
C VAL A 19 -27.15 -56.83 -5.67
N SER A 20 -28.46 -56.76 -5.47
CA SER A 20 -29.14 -56.18 -4.31
C SER A 20 -29.20 -57.21 -3.19
N LEU A 21 -29.49 -56.75 -2.01
CA LEU A 21 -30.02 -57.42 -0.79
C LEU A 21 -29.15 -57.07 0.43
N ASP A 22 -29.62 -56.80 1.58
CA ASP A 22 -30.94 -56.53 2.14
C ASP A 22 -30.74 -56.05 3.59
N THR A 23 -31.66 -55.27 4.03
CA THR A 23 -32.12 -54.95 5.36
C THR A 23 -31.97 -56.04 6.41
N THR A 24 -31.52 -55.70 7.62
CA THR A 24 -32.17 -56.14 8.84
C THR A 24 -32.11 -55.08 9.94
N ALA A 25 -33.29 -54.70 10.35
CA ALA A 25 -33.62 -53.95 11.54
C ALA A 25 -33.55 -54.83 12.77
N SER A 26 -33.18 -54.32 13.90
CA SER A 26 -33.76 -54.72 15.19
C SER A 26 -33.80 -53.54 16.16
N SER A 27 -35.00 -53.24 16.51
CA SER A 27 -35.55 -52.40 17.56
C SER A 27 -35.07 -52.82 18.94
N HIS A 28 -34.81 -51.83 19.81
CA HIS A 28 -35.37 -51.87 21.17
C HIS A 28 -35.62 -50.47 21.71
N GLU A 29 -36.81 -50.29 22.22
CA GLU A 29 -37.45 -49.15 22.83
C GLU A 29 -36.82 -48.75 24.18
N GLY A 30 -36.99 -47.51 24.52
CA GLY A 30 -36.73 -47.00 25.87
C GLY A 30 -37.11 -45.51 26.01
N HIS A 31 -38.38 -45.29 26.37
CA HIS A 31 -38.97 -44.01 26.71
C HIS A 31 -38.16 -43.18 27.74
N SER A 32 -38.05 -41.87 27.57
CA SER A 32 -38.82 -40.91 28.39
C SER A 32 -38.58 -39.47 27.98
N SER A 33 -39.71 -38.81 27.86
CA SER A 33 -39.99 -37.38 27.75
C SER A 33 -39.39 -36.55 28.88
N HIS A 34 -38.91 -35.31 28.58
CA HIS A 34 -39.41 -34.09 29.27
C HIS A 34 -38.94 -32.83 28.55
N GLN A 35 -39.91 -32.09 28.17
CA GLN A 35 -40.20 -30.65 28.08
C GLN A 35 -39.12 -29.64 28.48
N SER A 36 -39.00 -28.67 27.56
CA SER A 36 -38.66 -27.24 27.70
C SER A 36 -38.97 -26.60 29.03
N THR A 37 -38.06 -25.76 29.56
CA THR A 37 -38.41 -24.43 30.11
C THR A 37 -37.21 -23.52 30.16
N SER A 38 -37.41 -22.32 29.67
CA SER A 38 -36.62 -21.11 29.87
C SER A 38 -36.60 -20.75 31.38
N THR A 39 -35.43 -20.33 31.88
CA THR A 39 -35.42 -19.57 33.15
C THR A 39 -34.29 -18.53 33.14
N THR A 40 -34.72 -17.30 33.13
CA THR A 40 -34.06 -16.10 33.63
C THR A 40 -33.71 -16.27 35.10
N SER A 41 -32.52 -15.91 35.51
CA SER A 41 -32.17 -15.80 36.93
C SER A 41 -31.60 -14.42 37.23
N GLU A 42 -32.45 -13.60 37.82
CA GLU A 42 -32.09 -12.50 38.71
C GLU A 42 -31.40 -13.08 39.97
N VAL A 43 -30.36 -12.42 40.45
CA VAL A 43 -29.82 -12.62 41.78
C VAL A 43 -29.91 -11.32 42.56
N ILE A 44 -30.68 -11.42 43.63
CA ILE A 44 -31.11 -10.44 44.61
C ILE A 44 -29.94 -10.09 45.54
N ALA A 45 -29.96 -8.83 45.95
CA ALA A 45 -29.13 -8.18 46.93
C ALA A 45 -29.29 -8.79 48.33
N GLU A 46 -28.22 -8.80 49.10
CA GLU A 46 -28.27 -8.97 50.53
C GLU A 46 -27.74 -7.72 51.25
N THR A 47 -28.62 -7.17 52.08
CA THR A 47 -28.45 -5.99 52.91
C THR A 47 -27.80 -6.38 54.24
N GLY A 48 -26.84 -5.59 54.66
CA GLY A 48 -26.35 -5.59 56.06
C GLY A 48 -26.39 -4.20 56.62
N ASN A 49 -27.33 -3.98 57.56
CA ASN A 49 -27.46 -2.82 58.43
C ASN A 49 -26.32 -2.74 59.44
N LEU A 50 -25.85 -1.56 59.77
CA LEU A 50 -25.45 -1.15 61.14
C LEU A 50 -25.47 0.38 61.28
N ASP A 51 -26.39 0.75 62.11
CA ASP A 51 -26.57 1.73 63.15
C ASP A 51 -26.07 3.18 63.05
N LEU A 52 -27.08 3.98 63.42
CA LEU A 52 -27.18 5.38 63.81
C LEU A 52 -26.15 5.85 64.82
N GLU A 53 -25.65 7.07 64.66
CA GLU A 53 -25.47 7.98 65.75
C GLU A 53 -25.76 9.45 65.36
N LYS A 54 -26.39 10.15 66.30
CA LYS A 54 -27.11 11.43 66.21
C LYS A 54 -26.21 12.66 66.23
N SER A 55 -26.57 13.61 65.34
CA SER A 55 -26.73 15.09 65.51
C SER A 55 -25.75 15.90 66.36
N PRO A 56 -25.49 17.18 66.07
CA PRO A 56 -26.53 18.19 66.16
C PRO A 56 -26.60 19.28 65.10
N THR A 57 -27.79 19.83 65.00
CA THR A 57 -28.30 21.02 64.31
C THR A 57 -27.42 22.26 64.39
N ARG A 58 -27.26 22.90 63.21
CA ARG A 58 -27.17 24.36 63.12
C ARG A 58 -27.86 24.87 61.86
N THR A 59 -28.86 25.67 62.05
CA THR A 59 -29.54 26.52 61.09
C THR A 59 -28.59 27.51 60.50
N ASP A 60 -28.70 27.70 59.15
CA ASP A 60 -28.97 28.98 58.53
C ASP A 60 -29.10 28.89 57.01
N ASP A 61 -29.99 29.65 56.52
CA ASP A 61 -30.48 29.92 55.21
C ASP A 61 -29.38 30.05 54.12
N ASN A 62 -29.52 29.35 52.97
CA ASN A 62 -29.44 30.01 51.68
C ASN A 62 -30.02 29.16 50.52
N VAL A 63 -30.80 29.82 49.78
CA VAL A 63 -31.36 29.71 48.44
C VAL A 63 -30.76 28.60 47.55
N GLY A 64 -31.69 27.84 47.01
CA GLY A 64 -31.68 26.87 45.95
C GLY A 64 -30.51 26.82 44.96
N GLN A 65 -29.78 25.71 44.98
CA GLN A 65 -29.10 25.19 43.81
C GLN A 65 -29.68 23.80 43.48
N PRO A 66 -30.09 23.55 42.21
CA PRO A 66 -30.57 22.23 41.84
C PRO A 66 -29.39 21.26 41.77
N ALA A 67 -29.62 20.03 42.20
CA ALA A 67 -28.71 18.89 42.13
C ALA A 67 -27.97 18.78 40.78
N PRO A 68 -26.70 18.33 40.77
CA PRO A 68 -25.97 18.14 39.51
C PRO A 68 -26.65 17.05 38.70
N GLN A 69 -27.40 17.47 37.69
CA GLN A 69 -27.83 16.61 36.61
C GLN A 69 -26.57 16.01 35.99
N LEU A 70 -26.48 14.68 36.01
CA LEU A 70 -25.58 13.91 35.18
C LEU A 70 -25.65 14.46 33.76
N LEU A 71 -24.71 15.31 33.43
CA LEU A 71 -24.50 15.79 32.04
C LEU A 71 -24.35 14.56 31.17
N ARG A 72 -25.44 14.16 30.53
CA ARG A 72 -25.32 13.50 29.21
C ARG A 72 -24.34 14.36 28.44
N THR A 73 -23.14 13.84 28.21
CA THR A 73 -22.19 14.38 27.26
C THR A 73 -22.83 14.29 25.89
N THR A 74 -23.67 15.27 25.59
CA THR A 74 -23.93 15.66 24.22
C THR A 74 -22.56 15.98 23.64
N THR A 75 -22.13 15.18 22.72
CA THR A 75 -20.96 15.40 21.88
C THR A 75 -20.94 16.87 21.51
N SER A 76 -20.00 17.63 22.09
CA SER A 76 -19.70 18.99 21.68
C SER A 76 -19.52 18.97 20.17
N ALA A 77 -20.48 19.53 19.45
CA ALA A 77 -20.29 19.89 18.06
C ALA A 77 -19.07 20.81 18.04
N THR A 78 -17.93 20.28 17.61
CA THR A 78 -16.76 21.07 17.29
C THR A 78 -17.21 22.03 16.22
N ASN A 79 -17.27 23.34 16.55
CA ASN A 79 -17.63 24.44 15.64
C ASN A 79 -16.60 24.64 14.52
N GLY A 80 -15.96 23.58 14.01
CA GLY A 80 -15.05 23.59 12.88
C GLY A 80 -15.70 22.99 11.63
N PRO A 81 -15.26 23.39 10.44
CA PRO A 81 -15.78 22.81 9.20
C PRO A 81 -15.58 21.28 9.22
N PRO A 82 -16.52 20.48 8.70
CA PRO A 82 -16.43 19.03 8.69
C PRO A 82 -15.17 18.58 7.96
N TYR A 83 -14.54 17.49 8.43
CA TYR A 83 -13.31 16.95 7.84
C TYR A 83 -13.46 16.65 6.35
N SER A 84 -14.62 16.20 5.91
CA SER A 84 -14.98 15.94 4.52
C SER A 84 -16.49 16.14 4.33
N VAL A 85 -16.87 16.77 3.23
CA VAL A 85 -18.28 17.02 2.87
C VAL A 85 -18.97 15.76 2.33
N PHE A 86 -18.19 14.74 1.92
CA PHE A 86 -18.74 13.52 1.35
C PHE A 86 -19.55 12.70 2.37
N THR A 87 -20.76 12.29 1.96
CA THR A 87 -21.61 11.38 2.74
C THR A 87 -20.96 10.00 2.90
N LYS A 88 -21.41 9.19 3.86
CA LYS A 88 -20.88 7.84 4.10
C LYS A 88 -20.93 6.95 2.83
N ASN A 89 -22.00 7.04 2.04
CA ASN A 89 -22.15 6.26 0.81
C ASN A 89 -21.21 6.75 -0.30
N GLN A 90 -21.03 8.06 -0.42
CA GLN A 90 -20.04 8.64 -1.34
C GLN A 90 -18.62 8.24 -0.96
N LYS A 91 -18.27 8.29 0.32
CA LYS A 91 -16.96 7.81 0.80
C LYS A 91 -16.73 6.33 0.46
N ARG A 92 -17.72 5.46 0.69
CA ARG A 92 -17.64 4.04 0.34
C ARG A 92 -17.44 3.84 -1.17
N PHE A 93 -18.19 4.57 -1.98
CA PHE A 93 -18.05 4.53 -3.45
C PHE A 93 -16.65 5.00 -3.90
N ILE A 94 -16.17 6.14 -3.39
CA ILE A 94 -14.84 6.68 -3.70
C ILE A 94 -13.75 5.68 -3.32
N VAL A 95 -13.83 5.08 -2.13
CA VAL A 95 -12.87 4.08 -1.65
C VAL A 95 -12.95 2.80 -2.48
N PHE A 96 -14.14 2.36 -2.87
CA PHE A 96 -14.33 1.21 -3.76
C PHE A 96 -13.65 1.44 -5.12
N MET A 97 -13.88 2.59 -5.74
CA MET A 97 -13.25 2.97 -7.01
C MET A 97 -11.72 3.07 -6.88
N ALA A 98 -11.22 3.63 -5.77
CA ALA A 98 -9.79 3.71 -5.50
C ALA A 98 -9.18 2.31 -5.29
N SER A 99 -9.88 1.41 -4.58
CA SER A 99 -9.48 0.01 -4.39
C SER A 99 -9.42 -0.74 -5.72
N TRP A 100 -10.42 -0.55 -6.57
CA TRP A 100 -10.44 -1.14 -7.90
C TRP A 100 -9.30 -0.62 -8.77
N ALA A 101 -9.02 0.69 -8.74
CA ALA A 101 -7.85 1.25 -9.42
C ALA A 101 -6.54 0.61 -8.91
N GLY A 102 -6.43 0.39 -7.60
CA GLY A 102 -5.27 -0.26 -6.99
C GLY A 102 -5.10 -1.75 -7.35
N PHE A 103 -6.16 -2.42 -7.80
CA PHE A 103 -6.13 -3.82 -8.25
C PHE A 103 -5.38 -3.99 -9.58
N PHE A 104 -5.40 -3.00 -10.48
CA PHE A 104 -4.79 -3.14 -11.82
C PHE A 104 -3.29 -3.40 -11.79
N SER A 105 -2.54 -2.79 -10.88
CA SER A 105 -1.08 -2.98 -10.83
C SER A 105 -0.69 -4.41 -10.43
N PRO A 106 -1.21 -5.00 -9.32
CA PRO A 106 -0.91 -6.37 -8.96
C PRO A 106 -1.39 -7.40 -10.00
N VAL A 107 -2.61 -7.23 -10.54
CA VAL A 107 -3.13 -8.19 -11.52
C VAL A 107 -2.30 -8.16 -12.81
N SER A 108 -1.89 -6.98 -13.29
CA SER A 108 -1.05 -6.84 -14.50
C SER A 108 0.33 -7.50 -14.36
N GLY A 109 0.87 -7.48 -13.14
CA GLY A 109 2.14 -8.15 -12.84
C GLY A 109 2.00 -9.67 -12.82
N GLN A 110 0.88 -10.19 -12.33
CA GLN A 110 0.71 -11.62 -12.06
C GLN A 110 0.00 -12.41 -13.18
N ILE A 111 -0.90 -11.79 -13.92
CA ILE A 111 -1.66 -12.42 -15.02
C ILE A 111 -0.75 -12.90 -16.17
N TYR A 112 0.42 -12.33 -16.25
CA TYR A 112 1.41 -12.57 -17.31
C TYR A 112 2.21 -13.86 -17.07
N PHE A 113 2.34 -14.33 -15.82
CA PHE A 113 3.20 -15.47 -15.47
C PHE A 113 2.90 -16.75 -16.25
N PRO A 114 1.65 -17.26 -16.32
CA PRO A 114 1.39 -18.52 -17.01
C PRO A 114 1.76 -18.50 -18.50
N ALA A 115 1.66 -17.34 -19.14
CA ALA A 115 1.93 -17.16 -20.57
C ALA A 115 3.41 -16.97 -20.92
N LEU A 116 4.34 -17.03 -19.94
CA LEU A 116 5.77 -16.75 -20.19
C LEU A 116 6.38 -17.74 -21.19
N ASN A 117 6.04 -19.03 -21.09
CA ASN A 117 6.58 -20.06 -21.97
C ASN A 117 6.03 -19.89 -23.40
N THR A 118 4.73 -19.75 -23.54
CA THR A 118 4.06 -19.51 -24.84
C THR A 118 4.55 -18.24 -25.52
N LEU A 119 4.87 -17.20 -24.74
CA LEU A 119 5.51 -15.99 -25.25
C LEU A 119 6.94 -16.23 -25.72
N ALA A 120 7.73 -16.99 -24.96
CA ALA A 120 9.10 -17.34 -25.34
C ALA A 120 9.13 -18.07 -26.69
N GLU A 121 8.24 -19.05 -26.85
CA GLU A 121 8.07 -19.79 -28.08
C GLU A 121 7.61 -18.91 -29.25
N SER A 122 6.58 -18.08 -29.03
CA SER A 122 6.00 -17.24 -30.07
C SER A 122 6.94 -16.15 -30.59
N LEU A 123 7.85 -15.66 -29.73
CA LEU A 123 8.85 -14.64 -30.07
C LEU A 123 10.23 -15.22 -30.37
N HIS A 124 10.37 -16.57 -30.36
CA HIS A 124 11.62 -17.29 -30.59
C HIS A 124 12.79 -16.82 -29.74
N VAL A 125 12.53 -16.57 -28.42
CA VAL A 125 13.52 -16.12 -27.44
C VAL A 125 13.62 -17.09 -26.27
N SER A 126 14.76 -17.07 -25.58
CA SER A 126 14.96 -17.93 -24.41
C SER A 126 14.04 -17.52 -23.24
N PRO A 127 13.66 -18.46 -22.35
CA PRO A 127 12.90 -18.15 -21.13
C PRO A 127 13.57 -17.10 -20.24
N SER A 128 14.90 -17.07 -20.21
CA SER A 128 15.66 -16.05 -19.47
C SER A 128 15.44 -14.65 -20.02
N LEU A 129 15.38 -14.49 -21.36
CA LEU A 129 15.07 -13.21 -21.99
C LEU A 129 13.63 -12.77 -21.73
N ILE A 130 12.66 -13.69 -21.73
CA ILE A 130 11.28 -13.35 -21.36
C ILE A 130 11.20 -12.91 -19.89
N ASN A 131 11.95 -13.53 -18.98
CA ASN A 131 12.01 -13.08 -17.58
C ASN A 131 12.55 -11.65 -17.41
N LEU A 132 13.41 -11.15 -18.32
CA LEU A 132 13.82 -9.75 -18.31
C LEU A 132 12.66 -8.78 -18.55
N THR A 133 11.56 -9.21 -19.15
CA THR A 133 10.35 -8.39 -19.26
C THR A 133 9.64 -8.19 -17.93
N LEU A 134 9.73 -9.17 -17.00
CA LEU A 134 9.29 -9.01 -15.61
C LEU A 134 10.23 -8.05 -14.87
N THR A 135 11.53 -8.20 -15.08
CA THR A 135 12.56 -7.31 -14.51
C THR A 135 12.30 -5.85 -14.90
N SER A 136 12.12 -5.57 -16.20
CA SER A 136 11.84 -4.23 -16.68
C SER A 136 10.54 -3.67 -16.10
N TYR A 137 9.49 -4.48 -16.04
CA TYR A 137 8.22 -4.12 -15.39
C TYR A 137 8.43 -3.73 -13.93
N MET A 138 9.20 -4.50 -13.16
CA MET A 138 9.45 -4.24 -11.73
C MET A 138 10.28 -2.97 -11.50
N ILE A 139 11.28 -2.68 -12.34
CA ILE A 139 12.05 -1.44 -12.24
C ILE A 139 11.12 -0.22 -12.33
N PHE A 140 10.27 -0.19 -13.34
CA PHE A 140 9.32 0.91 -13.51
C PHE A 140 8.22 0.91 -12.45
N GLN A 141 7.84 -0.25 -11.93
CA GLN A 141 6.93 -0.36 -10.77
C GLN A 141 7.51 0.31 -9.50
N GLY A 142 8.82 0.28 -9.34
CA GLY A 142 9.50 0.98 -8.24
C GLY A 142 9.62 2.48 -8.46
N LEU A 143 9.94 2.91 -9.68
CA LEU A 143 10.26 4.30 -10.01
C LEU A 143 9.04 5.18 -10.25
N ALA A 144 8.06 4.71 -11.05
CA ALA A 144 6.95 5.53 -11.53
C ALA A 144 6.08 6.14 -10.40
N PRO A 145 5.79 5.47 -9.28
CA PRO A 145 5.00 6.06 -8.20
C PRO A 145 5.61 7.33 -7.59
N ALA A 146 6.93 7.48 -7.62
CA ALA A 146 7.61 8.67 -7.09
C ALA A 146 7.30 9.93 -7.93
N PHE A 147 7.22 9.79 -9.25
CA PHE A 147 6.92 10.89 -10.18
C PHE A 147 5.41 11.17 -10.23
N ILE A 148 4.61 10.12 -10.40
CA ILE A 148 3.15 10.22 -10.53
C ILE A 148 2.50 10.66 -9.22
N GLY A 149 3.03 10.23 -8.06
CA GLY A 149 2.58 10.70 -6.76
C GLY A 149 2.69 12.22 -6.62
N SER A 150 3.84 12.78 -7.03
CA SER A 150 4.07 14.22 -7.06
C SER A 150 3.10 14.96 -7.98
N PHE A 151 2.83 14.39 -9.15
CA PHE A 151 1.86 14.91 -10.09
C PHE A 151 0.44 14.90 -9.50
N ALA A 152 0.05 13.79 -8.86
CA ALA A 152 -1.26 13.64 -8.21
C ALA A 152 -1.47 14.62 -7.04
N ASP A 153 -0.40 14.96 -6.30
CA ASP A 153 -0.47 15.92 -5.20
C ASP A 153 -0.61 17.37 -5.71
N SER A 154 -0.06 17.68 -6.88
CA SER A 154 -0.06 19.03 -7.45
C SER A 154 -1.27 19.32 -8.35
N MET A 155 -1.64 18.37 -9.21
CA MET A 155 -2.70 18.55 -10.21
C MET A 155 -4.07 17.99 -9.78
N GLY A 156 -4.09 17.14 -8.77
CA GLY A 156 -5.27 16.45 -8.29
C GLY A 156 -5.22 14.93 -8.55
N ARG A 157 -6.04 14.19 -7.79
CA ARG A 157 -6.08 12.71 -7.90
C ARG A 157 -6.71 12.27 -9.21
N ARG A 158 -7.80 12.93 -9.59
CA ARG A 158 -8.57 12.55 -10.78
C ARG A 158 -7.76 12.67 -12.08
N PRO A 159 -7.09 13.80 -12.41
CA PRO A 159 -6.22 13.89 -13.57
C PRO A 159 -5.09 12.86 -13.56
N ALA A 160 -4.48 12.61 -12.39
CA ALA A 160 -3.40 11.65 -12.26
C ALA A 160 -3.86 10.21 -12.59
N TYR A 161 -4.99 9.77 -12.07
CA TYR A 161 -5.58 8.48 -12.45
C TYR A 161 -5.90 8.42 -13.95
N THR A 162 -6.50 9.48 -14.50
CA THR A 162 -6.86 9.53 -15.93
C THR A 162 -5.63 9.34 -16.82
N VAL A 163 -4.56 10.09 -16.54
CA VAL A 163 -3.27 9.95 -17.29
C VAL A 163 -2.70 8.55 -17.14
N CYS A 164 -2.67 8.00 -15.91
CA CYS A 164 -2.20 6.65 -15.65
C CYS A 164 -2.96 5.60 -16.47
N PHE A 165 -4.29 5.65 -16.47
CA PHE A 165 -5.10 4.67 -17.20
C PHE A 165 -5.03 4.84 -18.72
N ILE A 166 -4.88 6.07 -19.24
CA ILE A 166 -4.64 6.29 -20.67
C ILE A 166 -3.31 5.65 -21.10
N ILE A 167 -2.23 5.91 -20.34
CA ILE A 167 -0.91 5.31 -20.61
C ILE A 167 -1.01 3.78 -20.52
N TYR A 168 -1.69 3.26 -19.50
CA TYR A 168 -1.86 1.83 -19.27
C TYR A 168 -2.64 1.15 -20.41
N ILE A 169 -3.75 1.73 -20.86
CA ILE A 169 -4.57 1.21 -21.96
C ILE A 169 -3.77 1.23 -23.26
N ALA A 170 -3.11 2.34 -23.59
CA ALA A 170 -2.28 2.46 -24.78
C ALA A 170 -1.14 1.42 -24.80
N ALA A 171 -0.49 1.20 -23.66
CA ALA A 171 0.55 0.18 -23.52
C ALA A 171 -0.02 -1.24 -23.73
N ASN A 172 -1.19 -1.56 -23.18
CA ASN A 172 -1.82 -2.88 -23.35
C ASN A 172 -2.25 -3.13 -24.81
N ILE A 173 -2.79 -2.11 -25.49
CA ILE A 173 -3.10 -2.21 -26.93
C ILE A 173 -1.81 -2.50 -27.71
N GLY A 174 -0.74 -1.77 -27.45
CA GLY A 174 0.56 -2.02 -28.07
C GLY A 174 1.07 -3.43 -27.79
N LEU A 175 0.97 -3.92 -26.54
CA LEU A 175 1.36 -5.27 -26.13
C LEU A 175 0.54 -6.36 -26.84
N ALA A 176 -0.73 -6.11 -27.11
CA ALA A 176 -1.59 -7.04 -27.83
C ALA A 176 -1.28 -7.13 -29.33
N LEU A 177 -0.75 -6.05 -29.92
CA LEU A 177 -0.51 -5.93 -31.36
C LEU A 177 0.94 -6.19 -31.77
N GLN A 178 1.90 -6.18 -30.83
CA GLN A 178 3.33 -6.30 -31.13
C GLN A 178 3.75 -7.75 -31.43
N ASP A 179 4.83 -7.89 -32.28
CA ASP A 179 5.45 -9.15 -32.66
C ASP A 179 6.97 -9.17 -32.39
N SER A 180 7.49 -8.17 -31.67
CA SER A 180 8.92 -8.00 -31.41
C SER A 180 9.24 -8.02 -29.93
N TYR A 181 10.28 -8.75 -29.53
CA TYR A 181 10.77 -8.77 -28.14
C TYR A 181 11.16 -7.37 -27.62
N ALA A 182 11.80 -6.54 -28.47
CA ALA A 182 12.17 -5.18 -28.09
C ALA A 182 10.94 -4.31 -27.79
N ALA A 183 9.89 -4.42 -28.62
CA ALA A 183 8.62 -3.73 -28.38
C ALA A 183 7.96 -4.23 -27.09
N LEU A 184 7.97 -5.55 -26.84
CA LEU A 184 7.47 -6.14 -25.60
C LEU A 184 8.14 -5.51 -24.38
N MET A 185 9.47 -5.42 -24.36
CA MET A 185 10.25 -4.83 -23.26
C MET A 185 9.86 -3.37 -22.99
N VAL A 186 9.83 -2.53 -24.02
CA VAL A 186 9.49 -1.10 -23.88
C VAL A 186 8.05 -0.91 -23.43
N LEU A 187 7.12 -1.63 -24.05
CA LEU A 187 5.71 -1.53 -23.72
C LEU A 187 5.39 -2.04 -22.30
N ARG A 188 6.12 -3.05 -21.80
CA ARG A 188 6.04 -3.50 -20.40
C ARG A 188 6.49 -2.41 -19.42
N CYS A 189 7.54 -1.64 -19.74
CA CYS A 189 7.94 -0.47 -18.94
C CYS A 189 6.83 0.59 -18.88
N ILE A 190 6.21 0.90 -20.04
CA ILE A 190 5.13 1.88 -20.15
C ILE A 190 3.88 1.40 -19.42
N GLN A 191 3.51 0.11 -19.58
CA GLN A 191 2.40 -0.53 -18.86
C GLN A 191 2.56 -0.43 -17.34
N SER A 192 3.77 -0.76 -16.85
CA SER A 192 4.10 -0.65 -15.43
C SER A 192 3.99 0.79 -14.93
N SER A 193 4.51 1.76 -15.71
CA SER A 193 4.42 3.19 -15.36
C SER A 193 2.97 3.66 -15.23
N GLY A 194 2.07 3.19 -16.08
CA GLY A 194 0.65 3.52 -16.02
C GLY A 194 -0.10 2.90 -14.84
N SER A 195 0.28 1.69 -14.41
CA SER A 195 -0.46 0.97 -13.36
C SER A 195 0.09 1.15 -11.94
N SER A 196 1.41 1.24 -11.78
CA SER A 196 2.05 1.10 -10.46
C SER A 196 1.71 2.19 -9.45
N ALA A 197 1.47 3.42 -9.91
CA ALA A 197 1.13 4.52 -9.03
C ALA A 197 -0.30 4.44 -8.45
N THR A 198 -1.18 3.64 -9.06
CA THR A 198 -2.59 3.53 -8.66
C THR A 198 -2.76 3.03 -7.22
N VAL A 199 -1.91 2.11 -6.76
CA VAL A 199 -1.92 1.59 -5.38
C VAL A 199 -1.59 2.69 -4.37
N ALA A 200 -0.56 3.50 -4.64
CA ALA A 200 -0.19 4.61 -3.77
C ALA A 200 -1.25 5.70 -3.76
N MET A 201 -1.81 6.03 -4.92
CA MET A 201 -2.90 7.00 -5.05
C MET A 201 -4.17 6.54 -4.35
N ALA A 202 -4.49 5.24 -4.36
CA ALA A 202 -5.64 4.69 -3.64
C ALA A 202 -5.56 4.96 -2.14
N SER A 203 -4.39 4.74 -1.54
CA SER A 203 -4.13 5.08 -0.14
C SER A 203 -4.24 6.59 0.14
N ALA A 204 -3.78 7.42 -0.80
CA ALA A 204 -3.89 8.87 -0.69
C ALA A 204 -5.35 9.35 -0.76
N VAL A 205 -6.16 8.79 -1.66
CA VAL A 205 -7.61 9.06 -1.74
C VAL A 205 -8.32 8.73 -0.43
N VAL A 206 -8.01 7.58 0.18
CA VAL A 206 -8.55 7.22 1.49
C VAL A 206 -8.18 8.26 2.55
N ALA A 207 -6.93 8.72 2.55
CA ALA A 207 -6.47 9.76 3.49
C ALA A 207 -7.17 11.11 3.26
N ASP A 208 -7.50 11.44 2.00
CA ASP A 208 -8.17 12.69 1.65
C ASP A 208 -9.64 12.72 2.13
N VAL A 209 -10.36 11.60 2.07
CA VAL A 209 -11.82 11.56 2.35
C VAL A 209 -12.18 11.07 3.76
N SER A 210 -11.30 10.33 4.45
CA SER A 210 -11.58 9.70 5.75
C SER A 210 -10.88 10.37 6.93
N THR A 211 -11.60 10.47 8.06
CA THR A 211 -11.00 10.90 9.32
C THR A 211 -9.97 9.88 9.84
N PRO A 212 -9.03 10.27 10.69
CA PRO A 212 -8.07 9.33 11.30
C PRO A 212 -8.74 8.12 11.97
N ALA A 213 -9.92 8.32 12.57
CA ALA A 213 -10.69 7.27 13.24
C ALA A 213 -11.27 6.22 12.28
N GLU A 214 -11.70 6.64 11.06
CA GLU A 214 -12.30 5.77 10.04
C GLU A 214 -11.26 5.19 9.06
N ARG A 215 -10.08 5.82 9.02
CA ARG A 215 -9.05 5.54 8.00
C ARG A 215 -8.60 4.08 7.99
N GLY A 216 -8.45 3.46 9.15
CA GLY A 216 -7.99 2.08 9.27
C GLY A 216 -8.87 1.09 8.49
N SER A 217 -10.20 1.19 8.65
CA SER A 217 -11.16 0.32 7.96
C SER A 217 -11.14 0.52 6.44
N TYR A 218 -11.09 1.78 5.99
CA TYR A 218 -11.04 2.10 4.55
C TYR A 218 -9.71 1.69 3.92
N MET A 219 -8.57 1.85 4.62
CA MET A 219 -7.27 1.39 4.16
C MET A 219 -7.23 -0.14 4.03
N GLY A 220 -7.79 -0.86 5.00
CA GLY A 220 -7.91 -2.32 4.94
C GLY A 220 -8.66 -2.79 3.70
N PHE A 221 -9.79 -2.13 3.37
CA PHE A 221 -10.55 -2.44 2.16
C PHE A 221 -9.75 -2.15 0.87
N THR A 222 -9.02 -1.03 0.83
CA THR A 222 -8.20 -0.66 -0.33
C THR A 222 -7.03 -1.64 -0.54
N LEU A 223 -6.40 -2.11 0.54
CA LEU A 223 -5.35 -3.13 0.47
C LEU A 223 -5.89 -4.48 0.02
N ALA A 224 -7.10 -4.87 0.43
CA ALA A 224 -7.73 -6.11 -0.01
C ALA A 224 -7.85 -6.20 -1.54
N GLY A 225 -8.18 -5.10 -2.23
CA GLY A 225 -8.19 -5.03 -3.69
C GLY A 225 -6.84 -5.40 -4.31
N SER A 226 -5.74 -4.88 -3.74
CA SER A 226 -4.39 -5.17 -4.22
C SER A 226 -3.95 -6.62 -3.96
N LEU A 227 -4.50 -7.29 -2.94
CA LEU A 227 -4.18 -8.67 -2.60
C LEU A 227 -4.89 -9.71 -3.48
N LEU A 228 -5.98 -9.33 -4.14
CA LEU A 228 -6.68 -10.21 -5.08
C LEU A 228 -5.88 -10.46 -6.36
N GLY A 229 -5.01 -9.51 -6.77
CA GLY A 229 -4.21 -9.63 -7.98
C GLY A 229 -3.37 -10.90 -8.06
N PRO A 230 -2.51 -11.18 -7.08
CA PRO A 230 -1.69 -12.40 -7.04
C PRO A 230 -2.48 -13.70 -6.97
N ALA A 231 -3.68 -13.67 -6.39
CA ALA A 231 -4.53 -14.87 -6.28
C ALA A 231 -5.28 -15.21 -7.58
N ILE A 232 -5.85 -14.19 -8.22
CA ILE A 232 -6.74 -14.37 -9.38
C ILE A 232 -5.98 -14.18 -10.70
N GLY A 233 -4.95 -13.32 -10.71
CA GLY A 233 -4.20 -12.97 -11.92
C GLY A 233 -3.69 -14.18 -12.71
N PRO A 234 -2.90 -15.07 -12.10
CA PRO A 234 -2.35 -16.22 -12.84
C PRO A 234 -3.41 -17.19 -13.34
N VAL A 235 -4.51 -17.39 -12.61
CA VAL A 235 -5.62 -18.26 -13.03
C VAL A 235 -6.29 -17.69 -14.28
N LEU A 236 -6.62 -16.40 -14.27
CA LEU A 236 -7.17 -15.71 -15.45
C LEU A 236 -6.17 -15.71 -16.60
N GLY A 237 -4.89 -15.48 -16.31
CA GLY A 237 -3.82 -15.51 -17.32
C GLY A 237 -3.69 -16.87 -17.98
N GLY A 238 -3.71 -17.96 -17.21
CA GLY A 238 -3.66 -19.34 -17.72
C GLY A 238 -4.87 -19.69 -18.60
N ILE A 239 -6.08 -19.31 -18.17
CA ILE A 239 -7.31 -19.51 -18.97
C ILE A 239 -7.21 -18.74 -20.30
N LEU A 240 -6.87 -17.47 -20.23
CA LEU A 240 -6.80 -16.61 -21.42
C LEU A 240 -5.70 -17.06 -22.37
N ALA A 241 -4.50 -17.39 -21.87
CA ALA A 241 -3.39 -17.85 -22.68
C ALA A 241 -3.70 -19.18 -23.38
N GLN A 242 -4.27 -20.14 -22.65
CA GLN A 242 -4.56 -21.47 -23.16
C GLN A 242 -5.64 -21.50 -24.25
N PHE A 243 -6.75 -20.76 -24.06
CA PHE A 243 -7.90 -20.85 -24.96
C PHE A 243 -7.96 -19.76 -26.04
N LEU A 244 -7.39 -18.59 -25.76
CA LEU A 244 -7.48 -17.40 -26.62
C LEU A 244 -6.09 -16.87 -27.06
N GLY A 245 -5.02 -17.55 -26.61
CA GLY A 245 -3.64 -17.13 -26.85
C GLY A 245 -3.19 -15.97 -25.96
N TRP A 246 -1.88 -15.81 -25.78
CA TRP A 246 -1.27 -14.84 -24.85
C TRP A 246 -1.65 -13.36 -25.12
N ARG A 247 -1.96 -13.00 -26.36
CA ARG A 247 -2.39 -11.62 -26.72
C ARG A 247 -3.72 -11.25 -26.07
N SER A 248 -4.59 -12.22 -25.82
CA SER A 248 -5.89 -12.03 -25.16
C SER A 248 -5.77 -11.47 -23.74
N ILE A 249 -4.68 -11.76 -23.05
CA ILE A 249 -4.38 -11.19 -21.72
C ILE A 249 -4.36 -9.66 -21.78
N PHE A 250 -3.68 -9.11 -22.77
CA PHE A 250 -3.56 -7.65 -22.93
C PHE A 250 -4.86 -7.02 -23.41
N TRP A 251 -5.61 -7.69 -24.28
CA TRP A 251 -6.96 -7.26 -24.66
C TRP A 251 -7.92 -7.28 -23.49
N PHE A 252 -7.89 -8.32 -22.67
CA PHE A 252 -8.68 -8.39 -21.43
C PHE A 252 -8.36 -7.22 -20.48
N LEU A 253 -7.09 -6.95 -20.25
CA LEU A 253 -6.66 -5.82 -19.41
C LEU A 253 -7.07 -4.47 -20.01
N THR A 254 -7.04 -4.33 -21.34
CA THR A 254 -7.50 -3.14 -22.07
C THR A 254 -8.99 -2.90 -21.88
N ILE A 255 -9.81 -3.93 -22.06
CA ILE A 255 -11.27 -3.86 -21.92
C ILE A 255 -11.64 -3.54 -20.47
N LEU A 256 -11.02 -4.25 -19.52
CA LEU A 256 -11.26 -4.05 -18.08
C LEU A 256 -10.88 -2.62 -17.65
N ALA A 257 -9.71 -2.13 -18.09
CA ALA A 257 -9.25 -0.78 -17.78
C ALA A 257 -10.07 0.30 -18.49
N GLY A 258 -10.52 0.06 -19.72
CA GLY A 258 -11.40 0.95 -20.46
C GLY A 258 -12.76 1.10 -19.78
N ALA A 259 -13.39 0.00 -19.40
CA ALA A 259 -14.64 0.00 -18.64
C ALA A 259 -14.50 0.73 -17.30
N PHE A 260 -13.38 0.47 -16.59
CA PHE A 260 -13.07 1.19 -15.36
C PHE A 260 -12.89 2.70 -15.61
N LEU A 261 -12.10 3.09 -16.62
CA LEU A 261 -11.82 4.50 -16.93
C LEU A 261 -13.09 5.27 -17.30
N VAL A 262 -13.99 4.67 -18.08
CA VAL A 262 -15.28 5.28 -18.43
C VAL A 262 -16.10 5.52 -17.16
N THR A 263 -16.26 4.50 -16.31
CA THR A 263 -16.97 4.61 -15.04
C THR A 263 -16.33 5.68 -14.13
N PHE A 264 -15.00 5.69 -14.07
CA PHE A 264 -14.22 6.64 -13.29
C PHE A 264 -14.43 8.09 -13.76
N LEU A 265 -14.39 8.34 -15.07
CA LEU A 265 -14.59 9.67 -15.65
C LEU A 265 -16.02 10.21 -15.42
N ILE A 266 -17.01 9.34 -15.37
CA ILE A 266 -18.41 9.74 -15.13
C ILE A 266 -18.64 10.07 -13.66
N PHE A 267 -18.22 9.17 -12.74
CA PHE A 267 -18.69 9.21 -11.36
C PHE A 267 -17.65 9.67 -10.35
N PHE A 268 -16.34 9.48 -10.60
CA PHE A 268 -15.33 9.74 -9.57
C PHE A 268 -15.09 11.24 -9.38
N PRO A 269 -15.34 11.80 -8.17
CA PRO A 269 -15.09 13.20 -7.87
C PRO A 269 -13.60 13.45 -7.61
N GLU A 270 -13.16 14.71 -7.71
CA GLU A 270 -11.83 15.09 -7.21
C GLU A 270 -11.79 15.04 -5.68
N THR A 271 -10.73 14.46 -5.13
CA THR A 271 -10.57 14.26 -3.68
C THR A 271 -9.35 14.97 -3.10
N ALA A 272 -8.40 15.40 -3.95
CA ALA A 272 -7.18 16.06 -3.49
C ALA A 272 -7.47 17.31 -2.67
N ARG A 273 -7.04 17.32 -1.41
CA ARG A 273 -7.24 18.45 -0.50
C ARG A 273 -6.54 19.72 -0.96
N SER A 274 -5.47 19.61 -1.73
CA SER A 274 -4.79 20.74 -2.38
C SER A 274 -5.66 21.46 -3.39
N THR A 275 -6.62 20.74 -4.00
CA THR A 275 -7.47 21.24 -5.09
C THR A 275 -8.88 21.59 -4.62
N VAL A 276 -9.52 20.74 -3.82
CA VAL A 276 -10.91 20.88 -3.39
C VAL A 276 -11.10 21.09 -1.89
N GLY A 277 -10.02 21.23 -1.13
CA GLY A 277 -10.06 21.40 0.32
C GLY A 277 -10.66 20.18 1.01
N ASN A 278 -11.77 20.39 1.75
CA ASN A 278 -12.55 19.29 2.35
C ASN A 278 -13.63 18.73 1.41
N GLY A 279 -13.64 19.13 0.14
CA GLY A 279 -14.66 18.81 -0.86
C GLY A 279 -15.70 19.93 -1.06
N SER A 280 -15.59 21.06 -0.34
CA SER A 280 -16.51 22.19 -0.47
C SER A 280 -16.17 23.11 -1.66
N THR A 281 -14.90 23.15 -2.08
CA THR A 281 -14.48 23.96 -3.22
C THR A 281 -14.82 23.25 -4.53
N PRO A 282 -15.60 23.84 -5.43
CA PRO A 282 -15.93 23.21 -6.71
C PRO A 282 -14.66 23.00 -7.55
N PRO A 283 -14.44 21.78 -8.07
CA PRO A 283 -13.31 21.50 -8.94
C PRO A 283 -13.41 22.27 -10.25
N LYS A 284 -12.27 22.62 -10.86
CA LYS A 284 -12.20 23.36 -12.12
C LYS A 284 -11.55 22.52 -13.22
N GLY A 285 -12.01 22.65 -14.45
CA GLY A 285 -11.42 22.01 -15.63
C GLY A 285 -11.34 20.49 -15.54
N TRP A 286 -10.16 19.89 -15.68
CA TRP A 286 -9.91 18.44 -15.68
C TRP A 286 -10.29 17.72 -14.37
N ASN A 287 -10.38 18.45 -13.28
CA ASN A 287 -10.78 17.91 -11.99
C ASN A 287 -12.30 17.70 -11.85
N MET A 288 -13.09 18.14 -12.80
CA MET A 288 -14.56 18.06 -12.77
C MET A 288 -15.02 16.72 -13.34
N SER A 289 -15.79 15.93 -12.57
CA SER A 289 -16.45 14.73 -13.09
C SER A 289 -17.63 15.11 -14.00
N LEU A 290 -18.04 14.20 -14.90
CA LEU A 290 -19.16 14.44 -15.79
C LEU A 290 -20.43 14.76 -15.01
N MET A 291 -20.70 14.04 -13.92
CA MET A 291 -21.83 14.30 -13.04
C MET A 291 -21.76 15.69 -12.40
N ASN A 292 -20.58 16.10 -11.89
CA ASN A 292 -20.41 17.44 -11.34
C ASN A 292 -20.54 18.51 -12.41
N TYR A 293 -20.04 18.28 -13.62
CA TYR A 293 -20.19 19.20 -14.74
C TYR A 293 -21.67 19.39 -15.11
N LEU A 294 -22.42 18.30 -15.21
CA LEU A 294 -23.85 18.35 -15.51
C LEU A 294 -24.64 19.04 -14.38
N ALA A 295 -24.30 18.76 -13.12
CA ALA A 295 -24.93 19.42 -11.97
C ALA A 295 -24.67 20.93 -11.96
N VAL A 296 -23.42 21.37 -12.18
CA VAL A 296 -23.07 22.80 -12.28
C VAL A 296 -23.76 23.45 -13.46
N ARG A 297 -23.82 22.78 -14.62
CA ARG A 297 -24.51 23.28 -15.81
C ARG A 297 -26.00 23.42 -15.56
N LYS A 298 -26.63 22.44 -14.87
CA LYS A 298 -28.05 22.51 -14.50
C LYS A 298 -28.30 23.66 -13.53
N ALA A 299 -27.52 23.78 -12.46
CA ALA A 299 -27.64 24.85 -11.49
C ALA A 299 -27.47 26.24 -12.14
N ARG A 300 -26.50 26.37 -13.08
CA ARG A 300 -26.30 27.62 -13.84
C ARG A 300 -27.49 27.94 -14.74
N LYS A 301 -28.11 26.92 -15.37
CA LYS A 301 -29.30 27.09 -16.20
C LYS A 301 -30.51 27.50 -15.35
N GLU A 302 -30.68 26.90 -14.18
CA GLU A 302 -31.74 27.27 -13.21
C GLU A 302 -31.52 28.68 -12.65
N ALA A 303 -30.26 29.07 -12.34
CA ALA A 303 -29.93 30.43 -11.91
C ALA A 303 -30.24 31.46 -13.00
N LEU A 304 -29.89 31.20 -14.26
CA LEU A 304 -30.22 32.07 -15.40
C LEU A 304 -31.72 32.20 -15.63
N MET A 305 -32.51 31.16 -15.34
CA MET A 305 -33.97 31.25 -15.39
C MET A 305 -34.56 32.02 -14.20
N ASN A 306 -33.90 32.01 -13.05
CA ASN A 306 -34.32 32.71 -11.84
C ASN A 306 -33.75 34.13 -11.71
N GLU A 307 -32.68 34.51 -12.46
CA GLU A 307 -32.13 35.88 -12.51
C GLU A 307 -33.06 36.87 -13.16
N THR A 308 -34.15 36.43 -13.77
CA THR A 308 -35.26 37.31 -14.16
C THR A 308 -36.06 37.82 -12.93
N ALA A 309 -35.76 37.36 -11.71
CA ALA A 309 -36.53 37.64 -10.50
C ALA A 309 -35.79 38.25 -9.30
N SER A 310 -34.47 38.34 -9.23
CA SER A 310 -33.80 38.98 -8.07
C SER A 310 -32.32 39.28 -8.30
N SER A 311 -32.01 40.55 -8.29
CA SER A 311 -30.63 41.10 -8.20
C SER A 311 -30.00 40.88 -6.84
N MET A 312 -28.67 40.63 -6.85
CA MET A 312 -27.69 40.78 -5.78
C MET A 312 -27.73 39.82 -4.61
N HIS A 313 -26.83 38.82 -4.67
CA HIS A 313 -25.94 38.54 -3.54
C HIS A 313 -24.64 37.94 -4.07
N GLU A 314 -23.63 38.78 -4.20
CA GLU A 314 -22.26 38.42 -4.54
C GLU A 314 -21.62 37.77 -3.29
N SER A 315 -21.68 36.46 -3.24
CA SER A 315 -21.00 35.70 -2.19
C SER A 315 -19.48 35.78 -2.41
N THR A 316 -18.84 36.66 -1.67
CA THR A 316 -17.37 36.77 -1.57
C THR A 316 -16.78 35.43 -1.15
N ALA A 317 -16.43 34.60 -2.10
CA ALA A 317 -15.64 33.42 -1.86
C ALA A 317 -14.27 33.88 -1.36
N GLN A 318 -14.00 33.74 -0.07
CA GLN A 318 -12.69 33.94 0.52
C GLN A 318 -11.68 33.07 -0.24
N GLN A 319 -10.88 33.70 -1.07
CA GLN A 319 -9.75 33.07 -1.73
C GLN A 319 -8.70 32.78 -0.66
N THR A 320 -8.67 31.52 -0.19
CA THR A 320 -7.54 31.02 0.57
C THR A 320 -6.27 31.21 -0.27
N PRO A 321 -5.20 31.77 0.30
CA PRO A 321 -3.98 32.04 -0.44
C PRO A 321 -3.44 30.73 -1.03
N LYS A 322 -3.26 30.69 -2.35
CA LYS A 322 -2.64 29.56 -3.06
C LYS A 322 -1.24 29.33 -2.48
N LYS A 323 -1.10 28.33 -1.60
CA LYS A 323 0.23 27.82 -1.24
C LYS A 323 0.88 27.36 -2.54
N LYS A 324 1.97 28.02 -2.95
CA LYS A 324 2.80 27.58 -4.09
C LYS A 324 3.09 26.10 -3.91
N ALA A 325 2.67 25.28 -4.87
CA ALA A 325 2.95 23.85 -4.89
C ALA A 325 4.48 23.69 -4.82
N ARG A 326 4.98 23.26 -3.67
CA ARG A 326 6.37 22.82 -3.57
C ARG A 326 6.42 21.46 -4.24
N PHE A 327 7.19 21.34 -5.30
CA PHE A 327 7.52 20.03 -5.89
C PHE A 327 8.04 19.14 -4.76
N PRO A 328 7.36 18.01 -4.45
CA PRO A 328 7.88 17.08 -3.47
C PRO A 328 9.23 16.57 -3.97
N ASN A 329 10.20 16.61 -3.08
CA ASN A 329 11.55 16.18 -3.42
C ASN A 329 11.59 14.63 -3.47
N PRO A 330 11.73 14.00 -4.65
CA PRO A 330 11.79 12.53 -4.78
C PRO A 330 13.02 11.95 -4.04
N LEU A 331 14.04 12.78 -3.83
CA LEU A 331 15.22 12.45 -3.03
C LEU A 331 14.91 12.26 -1.53
N ALA A 332 13.73 12.70 -1.06
CA ALA A 332 13.35 12.50 0.34
C ALA A 332 13.20 11.01 0.70
N SER A 333 12.71 10.19 -0.23
CA SER A 333 12.60 8.74 -0.06
C SER A 333 13.98 8.08 -0.01
N LEU A 334 14.93 8.53 -0.86
CA LEU A 334 16.32 8.05 -0.84
C LEU A 334 17.01 8.37 0.48
N LYS A 335 16.77 9.57 1.04
CA LYS A 335 17.36 9.95 2.33
C LYS A 335 16.93 9.03 3.47
N ILE A 336 15.68 8.57 3.46
CA ILE A 336 15.16 7.63 4.45
C ILE A 336 15.85 6.26 4.32
N MET A 337 16.20 5.83 3.10
CA MET A 337 16.85 4.54 2.86
C MET A 337 18.24 4.44 3.51
N PHE A 338 18.91 5.57 3.73
CA PHE A 338 20.24 5.61 4.37
C PHE A 338 20.20 5.71 5.91
N ASP A 339 19.02 5.76 6.52
CA ASP A 339 18.92 5.64 7.99
C ASP A 339 19.23 4.20 8.41
N LYS A 340 20.19 4.02 9.31
CA LYS A 340 20.73 2.71 9.72
C LYS A 340 19.64 1.71 10.10
N GLN A 341 18.69 2.12 10.94
CA GLN A 341 17.59 1.26 11.40
C GLN A 341 16.67 0.86 10.25
N VAL A 342 16.37 1.83 9.39
CA VAL A 342 15.46 1.66 8.25
C VAL A 342 16.13 0.86 7.14
N ALA A 343 17.40 1.14 6.83
CA ALA A 343 18.16 0.45 5.80
C ALA A 343 18.16 -1.08 6.01
N ILE A 344 18.32 -1.53 7.25
CA ILE A 344 18.30 -2.96 7.61
C ILE A 344 16.92 -3.57 7.31
N ILE A 345 15.84 -2.92 7.73
CA ILE A 345 14.47 -3.43 7.49
C ILE A 345 14.11 -3.37 6.01
N LEU A 346 14.51 -2.31 5.31
CA LEU A 346 14.31 -2.18 3.86
C LEU A 346 15.04 -3.27 3.09
N LEU A 347 16.31 -3.49 3.41
CA LEU A 347 17.12 -4.54 2.77
C LEU A 347 16.46 -5.91 2.97
N TYR A 348 16.12 -6.24 4.21
CA TYR A 348 15.52 -7.54 4.52
C TYR A 348 14.15 -7.72 3.86
N ASN A 349 13.31 -6.67 3.89
CA ASN A 349 12.01 -6.68 3.24
C ASN A 349 12.12 -6.80 1.72
N ALA A 350 13.14 -6.19 1.13
CA ALA A 350 13.43 -6.30 -0.30
C ALA A 350 13.94 -7.70 -0.68
N LEU A 351 14.75 -8.34 0.18
CA LEU A 351 15.18 -9.74 -0.02
C LEU A 351 14.01 -10.73 0.09
N LEU A 352 13.09 -10.54 1.05
CA LEU A 352 11.88 -11.35 1.12
C LEU A 352 11.03 -11.22 -0.15
N PHE A 353 10.91 -10.00 -0.66
CA PHE A 353 10.18 -9.74 -1.89
C PHE A 353 10.89 -10.33 -3.12
N ALA A 354 12.22 -10.29 -3.15
CA ALA A 354 13.03 -10.94 -4.18
C ALA A 354 12.77 -12.45 -4.19
N ALA A 355 12.88 -13.11 -3.03
CA ALA A 355 12.62 -14.54 -2.91
C ALA A 355 11.17 -14.92 -3.30
N PHE A 356 10.18 -14.06 -2.98
CA PHE A 356 8.79 -14.24 -3.42
C PHE A 356 8.70 -14.25 -4.95
N TYR A 357 9.38 -13.33 -5.62
CA TYR A 357 9.39 -13.26 -7.09
C TYR A 357 10.24 -14.34 -7.73
N ASP A 358 11.34 -14.76 -7.11
CA ASP A 358 12.15 -15.89 -7.58
C ASP A 358 11.32 -17.18 -7.63
N VAL A 359 10.56 -17.46 -6.58
CA VAL A 359 9.64 -18.61 -6.55
C VAL A 359 8.57 -18.48 -7.64
N THR A 360 7.91 -17.33 -7.76
CA THR A 360 6.81 -17.18 -8.72
C THR A 360 7.26 -17.12 -10.18
N ALA A 361 8.43 -16.55 -10.46
CA ALA A 361 8.98 -16.44 -11.81
C ALA A 361 9.51 -17.78 -12.36
N THR A 362 9.86 -18.72 -11.48
CA THR A 362 10.36 -20.04 -11.88
C THR A 362 9.25 -21.06 -12.13
N ILE A 363 8.08 -20.91 -11.51
CA ILE A 363 6.95 -21.86 -11.67
C ILE A 363 6.63 -22.15 -13.14
N PRO A 364 6.47 -21.15 -14.04
CA PRO A 364 6.04 -21.43 -15.41
C PRO A 364 7.03 -22.30 -16.18
N SER A 365 8.31 -21.93 -16.18
CA SER A 365 9.34 -22.67 -16.91
C SER A 365 9.61 -24.04 -16.31
N GLN A 366 9.70 -24.11 -14.96
CA GLN A 366 10.09 -25.35 -14.29
C GLN A 366 8.94 -26.37 -14.25
N PHE A 367 7.68 -25.93 -14.05
CA PHE A 367 6.55 -26.86 -14.05
C PHE A 367 6.19 -27.34 -15.46
N ALA A 368 6.42 -26.52 -16.49
CA ALA A 368 6.34 -27.00 -17.87
C ALA A 368 7.40 -28.06 -18.16
N GLU A 369 8.65 -27.86 -17.69
CA GLU A 369 9.74 -28.80 -17.90
C GLU A 369 9.58 -30.12 -17.11
N ILE A 370 9.16 -30.05 -15.83
CA ILE A 370 9.07 -31.22 -14.94
C ILE A 370 7.80 -32.03 -15.20
N TYR A 371 6.65 -31.34 -15.32
CA TYR A 371 5.33 -31.99 -15.36
C TYR A 371 4.65 -31.92 -16.73
N ASN A 372 5.29 -31.29 -17.75
CA ASN A 372 4.74 -31.04 -19.08
C ASN A 372 3.40 -30.27 -19.05
N PHE A 373 3.28 -29.28 -18.13
CA PHE A 373 2.06 -28.53 -17.93
C PHE A 373 1.84 -27.47 -19.00
N ASN A 374 0.59 -27.31 -19.42
CA ASN A 374 0.13 -26.22 -20.25
C ASN A 374 -0.14 -24.95 -19.43
N ASP A 375 -0.40 -23.82 -20.10
CA ASP A 375 -0.60 -22.52 -19.48
C ASP A 375 -1.73 -22.50 -18.44
N LEU A 376 -2.83 -23.25 -18.69
CA LEU A 376 -3.94 -23.38 -17.75
C LEU A 376 -3.50 -24.09 -16.46
N GLN A 377 -2.83 -25.24 -16.60
CA GLN A 377 -2.34 -26.03 -15.46
C GLN A 377 -1.33 -25.24 -14.63
N ILE A 378 -0.43 -24.52 -15.30
CA ILE A 378 0.50 -23.59 -14.63
C ILE A 378 -0.27 -22.51 -13.87
N GLY A 379 -1.28 -21.90 -14.49
CA GLY A 379 -2.14 -20.90 -13.85
C GLY A 379 -2.83 -21.42 -12.59
N LEU A 380 -3.32 -22.66 -12.63
CA LEU A 380 -3.94 -23.32 -11.46
C LEU A 380 -2.94 -23.60 -10.34
N CYS A 381 -1.68 -23.88 -10.65
CA CYS A 381 -0.63 -24.08 -9.64
C CYS A 381 -0.35 -22.82 -8.80
N PHE A 382 -0.75 -21.65 -9.24
CA PHE A 382 -0.66 -20.41 -8.44
C PHE A 382 -1.78 -20.26 -7.40
N ILE A 383 -2.86 -21.06 -7.46
CA ILE A 383 -3.97 -20.97 -6.51
C ILE A 383 -3.50 -21.15 -5.05
N PRO A 384 -2.75 -22.19 -4.68
CA PRO A 384 -2.28 -22.36 -3.31
C PRO A 384 -1.43 -21.18 -2.84
N PHE A 385 -0.59 -20.65 -3.73
CA PHE A 385 0.26 -19.50 -3.46
C PHE A 385 -0.57 -18.21 -3.23
N GLY A 386 -1.57 -17.96 -4.06
CA GLY A 386 -2.48 -16.84 -3.93
C GLY A 386 -3.36 -16.92 -2.68
N VAL A 387 -3.93 -18.11 -2.40
CA VAL A 387 -4.76 -18.37 -1.21
C VAL A 387 -3.93 -18.23 0.06
N GLY A 388 -2.70 -18.74 0.09
CA GLY A 388 -1.77 -18.59 1.20
C GLY A 388 -1.50 -17.12 1.52
N SER A 389 -1.18 -16.31 0.50
CA SER A 389 -0.94 -14.87 0.64
C SER A 389 -2.18 -14.10 1.12
N MET A 390 -3.36 -14.43 0.61
CA MET A 390 -4.62 -13.81 1.00
C MET A 390 -4.97 -14.13 2.46
N LEU A 391 -4.85 -15.40 2.85
CA LEU A 391 -5.11 -15.86 4.22
C LEU A 391 -4.12 -15.21 5.20
N ALA A 392 -2.84 -15.11 4.82
CA ALA A 392 -1.82 -14.42 5.60
C ALA A 392 -2.19 -12.96 5.87
N ALA A 393 -2.70 -12.26 4.88
CA ALA A 393 -3.10 -10.86 5.03
C ALA A 393 -4.27 -10.68 6.00
N LEU A 394 -5.26 -11.59 5.96
CA LEU A 394 -6.41 -11.58 6.87
C LEU A 394 -5.98 -11.87 8.32
N VAL A 395 -5.11 -12.86 8.51
CA VAL A 395 -4.64 -13.29 9.83
C VAL A 395 -3.65 -12.27 10.41
N ASN A 396 -2.84 -11.64 9.58
CA ASN A 396 -1.77 -10.73 10.03
C ASN A 396 -2.28 -9.55 10.87
N GLY A 397 -3.41 -8.94 10.48
CA GLY A 397 -4.02 -7.86 11.27
C GLY A 397 -4.36 -8.31 12.69
N GLN A 398 -5.00 -9.47 12.83
CA GLN A 398 -5.37 -10.04 14.12
C GLN A 398 -4.14 -10.40 14.97
N LEU A 399 -3.09 -10.96 14.35
CA LEU A 399 -1.83 -11.29 15.04
C LEU A 399 -1.15 -10.03 15.58
N LEU A 400 -1.06 -8.98 14.76
CA LEU A 400 -0.47 -7.70 15.14
C LEU A 400 -1.22 -7.03 16.29
N ASP A 401 -2.56 -7.03 16.24
CA ASP A 401 -3.40 -6.42 17.27
C ASP A 401 -3.34 -7.20 18.59
N ARG A 402 -3.41 -8.54 18.52
CA ARG A 402 -3.31 -9.41 19.69
C ARG A 402 -1.95 -9.27 20.38
N ASN A 403 -0.86 -9.26 19.62
CA ASN A 403 0.47 -9.11 20.19
C ASN A 403 0.70 -7.73 20.77
N PHE A 404 0.19 -6.68 20.11
CA PHE A 404 0.24 -5.32 20.60
C PHE A 404 -0.52 -5.19 21.95
N ALA A 405 -1.74 -5.73 22.03
CA ALA A 405 -2.54 -5.74 23.26
C ALA A 405 -1.86 -6.53 24.39
N ARG A 406 -1.22 -7.69 24.07
CA ARG A 406 -0.43 -8.49 25.02
C ARG A 406 0.71 -7.68 25.63
N TRP A 407 1.45 -6.93 24.81
CA TRP A 407 2.55 -6.09 25.28
C TRP A 407 2.06 -4.86 26.06
N CYS A 408 0.96 -4.22 25.66
CA CYS A 408 0.34 -3.16 26.45
C CYS A 408 -0.04 -3.66 27.85
N LYS A 409 -0.66 -4.87 27.95
CA LYS A 409 -0.99 -5.48 29.24
C LYS A 409 0.26 -5.78 30.09
N LYS A 410 1.36 -6.28 29.46
CA LYS A 410 2.64 -6.53 30.14
C LYS A 410 3.27 -5.25 30.71
N LEU A 411 3.08 -4.11 30.04
CA LEU A 411 3.64 -2.81 30.43
C LEU A 411 2.68 -1.96 31.29
N GLY A 412 1.52 -2.50 31.67
CA GLY A 412 0.52 -1.76 32.47
C GLY A 412 -0.14 -0.60 31.72
N LEU A 413 -0.05 -0.56 30.39
CA LEU A 413 -0.60 0.51 29.57
C LEU A 413 -2.05 0.19 29.16
N GLN A 414 -2.96 1.17 29.34
CA GLN A 414 -4.34 1.00 28.87
C GLN A 414 -4.42 1.12 27.36
N VAL A 415 -4.97 0.10 26.70
CA VAL A 415 -5.23 0.11 25.26
C VAL A 415 -6.40 1.05 24.97
N ARG A 416 -6.13 2.27 24.53
CA ARG A 416 -7.17 3.20 24.06
C ARG A 416 -7.33 3.04 22.53
N ARG A 417 -8.40 2.38 22.10
CA ARG A 417 -8.79 2.35 20.67
C ARG A 417 -9.12 3.77 20.22
N GLY A 418 -8.42 4.27 19.20
CA GLY A 418 -8.76 5.51 18.50
C GLY A 418 -8.07 6.79 18.95
N ARG A 419 -7.10 6.76 19.86
CA ARG A 419 -6.25 7.91 20.17
C ARG A 419 -4.79 7.60 19.90
N ASP A 420 -4.03 8.62 19.48
CA ASP A 420 -2.58 8.55 19.36
C ASP A 420 -1.98 8.18 20.72
N MET A 421 -1.45 6.96 20.77
CA MET A 421 -0.73 6.46 21.93
C MET A 421 0.71 6.97 21.82
N ASP A 422 1.24 7.53 22.91
CA ASP A 422 2.65 7.92 22.93
C ASP A 422 3.52 6.65 22.90
N LEU A 423 4.06 6.38 21.71
CA LEU A 423 4.91 5.21 21.45
C LEU A 423 6.38 5.45 21.84
N ARG A 424 6.73 6.57 22.48
CA ARG A 424 8.13 6.93 22.77
C ARG A 424 8.83 5.85 23.59
N ASN A 425 8.19 5.38 24.66
CA ASN A 425 8.72 4.36 25.55
C ASN A 425 8.19 2.95 25.25
N PHE A 426 7.45 2.77 24.15
CA PHE A 426 6.88 1.49 23.76
C PHE A 426 7.84 0.73 22.82
N PRO A 427 8.19 -0.54 23.11
CA PRO A 427 9.15 -1.31 22.32
C PRO A 427 8.49 -1.89 21.04
N ILE A 428 8.03 -1.01 20.13
CA ILE A 428 7.29 -1.40 18.93
C ILE A 428 8.09 -2.37 18.05
N GLU A 429 9.40 -2.23 18.00
CA GLU A 429 10.31 -3.10 17.27
C GLU A 429 10.20 -4.56 17.75
N ARG A 430 10.23 -4.77 19.06
CA ARG A 430 10.09 -6.11 19.64
C ARG A 430 8.71 -6.69 19.40
N VAL A 431 7.68 -5.86 19.58
CA VAL A 431 6.28 -6.26 19.39
C VAL A 431 6.01 -6.74 17.97
N ARG A 432 6.54 -6.04 16.97
CA ARG A 432 6.38 -6.41 15.56
C ARG A 432 7.27 -7.60 15.17
N LEU A 433 8.56 -7.51 15.49
CA LEU A 433 9.52 -8.54 15.06
C LEU A 433 9.32 -9.89 15.77
N GLU A 434 8.70 -9.94 16.94
CA GLU A 434 8.31 -11.20 17.61
C GLU A 434 7.40 -12.07 16.73
N ILE A 435 6.57 -11.44 15.88
CA ILE A 435 5.72 -12.15 14.91
C ILE A 435 6.50 -12.42 13.61
N ALA A 436 7.32 -11.47 13.17
CA ALA A 436 8.04 -11.58 11.91
C ALA A 436 9.10 -12.67 11.94
N MET A 437 9.86 -12.81 13.04
CA MET A 437 11.01 -13.72 13.13
C MET A 437 10.65 -15.20 12.87
N PRO A 438 9.64 -15.81 13.53
CA PRO A 438 9.24 -17.16 13.20
C PRO A 438 8.81 -17.33 11.74
N ALA A 439 8.04 -16.36 11.21
CA ALA A 439 7.59 -16.38 9.82
C ALA A 439 8.76 -16.30 8.83
N ILE A 440 9.79 -15.50 9.15
CA ILE A 440 11.03 -15.39 8.39
C ILE A 440 11.76 -16.75 8.30
N TYR A 441 11.99 -17.40 9.44
CA TYR A 441 12.73 -18.67 9.46
C TYR A 441 11.95 -19.79 8.77
N ILE A 442 10.63 -19.88 9.01
CA ILE A 442 9.77 -20.88 8.36
C ILE A 442 9.75 -20.65 6.85
N SER A 443 9.53 -19.41 6.39
CA SER A 443 9.50 -19.13 4.95
C SER A 443 10.82 -19.42 4.26
N THR A 444 11.94 -19.09 4.89
CA THR A 444 13.27 -19.36 4.35
C THR A 444 13.54 -20.86 4.23
N THR A 445 13.17 -21.65 5.25
CA THR A 445 13.28 -23.12 5.18
C THR A 445 12.41 -23.69 4.05
N LEU A 446 11.17 -23.19 3.93
CA LEU A 446 10.23 -23.67 2.88
C LEU A 446 10.73 -23.33 1.46
N VAL A 447 11.39 -22.20 1.26
CA VAL A 447 12.02 -21.84 -0.02
C VAL A 447 13.13 -22.82 -0.39
N ILE A 448 13.97 -23.20 0.57
CA ILE A 448 15.03 -24.21 0.35
C ILE A 448 14.40 -25.56 0.00
N ILE A 449 13.42 -26.01 0.77
CA ILE A 449 12.72 -27.30 0.54
C ILE A 449 12.03 -27.29 -0.84
N PHE A 450 11.41 -26.17 -1.24
CA PHE A 450 10.78 -26.01 -2.57
C PHE A 450 11.81 -26.27 -3.68
N GLY A 451 13.00 -25.71 -3.58
CA GLY A 451 14.08 -25.92 -4.55
C GLY A 451 14.50 -27.37 -4.66
N TRP A 452 14.69 -28.05 -3.53
CA TRP A 452 15.13 -29.46 -3.53
C TRP A 452 14.05 -30.43 -4.02
N ILE A 453 12.76 -30.22 -3.66
CA ILE A 453 11.67 -31.05 -4.19
C ILE A 453 11.55 -30.84 -5.71
N MET A 454 11.78 -29.62 -6.20
CA MET A 454 11.80 -29.34 -7.63
C MET A 454 12.98 -30.03 -8.33
N ASP A 455 14.15 -30.07 -7.69
CA ASP A 455 15.37 -30.67 -8.23
C ASP A 455 15.25 -32.19 -8.41
N ILE A 456 14.62 -32.87 -7.45
CA ILE A 456 14.38 -34.34 -7.52
C ILE A 456 13.13 -34.69 -8.32
N ASN A 457 12.50 -33.74 -9.04
CA ASN A 457 11.23 -33.93 -9.74
C ASN A 457 10.13 -34.55 -8.84
N GLY A 458 10.04 -34.05 -7.60
CA GLY A 458 9.12 -34.58 -6.59
C GLY A 458 7.65 -34.44 -6.97
N PRO A 459 6.74 -35.03 -6.20
CA PRO A 459 5.31 -35.04 -6.52
C PRO A 459 4.72 -33.63 -6.47
N LEU A 460 3.83 -33.30 -7.43
CA LEU A 460 3.17 -32.00 -7.53
C LEU A 460 2.48 -31.57 -6.23
N ALA A 461 1.81 -32.52 -5.55
CA ALA A 461 1.11 -32.23 -4.29
C ALA A 461 2.04 -31.62 -3.22
N ALA A 462 3.27 -32.12 -3.10
CA ALA A 462 4.26 -31.59 -2.17
C ALA A 462 4.65 -30.15 -2.55
N GLN A 463 4.87 -29.88 -3.85
CA GLN A 463 5.17 -28.55 -4.35
C GLN A 463 4.05 -27.55 -4.01
N LEU A 464 2.79 -27.92 -4.26
CA LEU A 464 1.64 -27.06 -4.02
C LEU A 464 1.43 -26.76 -2.54
N VAL A 465 1.61 -27.76 -1.66
CA VAL A 465 1.54 -27.57 -0.20
C VAL A 465 2.63 -26.63 0.28
N ILE A 466 3.86 -26.80 -0.20
CA ILE A 466 4.97 -25.92 0.17
C ILE A 466 4.75 -24.50 -0.35
N LEU A 467 4.27 -24.33 -1.58
CA LEU A 467 3.91 -23.02 -2.14
C LEU A 467 2.86 -22.30 -1.28
N PHE A 468 1.85 -23.01 -0.77
CA PHE A 468 0.87 -22.45 0.13
C PHE A 468 1.50 -21.91 1.42
N PHE A 469 2.26 -22.75 2.15
CA PHE A 469 2.86 -22.35 3.41
C PHE A 469 4.00 -21.34 3.24
N ALA A 470 4.79 -21.43 2.17
CA ALA A 470 5.82 -20.45 1.84
C ALA A 470 5.22 -19.08 1.60
N SER A 471 4.19 -18.98 0.73
CA SER A 471 3.51 -17.71 0.46
C SER A 471 2.83 -17.14 1.70
N PHE A 472 2.20 -17.99 2.52
CA PHE A 472 1.57 -17.60 3.77
C PHE A 472 2.58 -16.96 4.74
N THR A 473 3.68 -17.64 5.01
CA THR A 473 4.69 -17.16 5.96
C THR A 473 5.50 -15.97 5.42
N MET A 474 5.86 -15.98 4.13
CA MET A 474 6.52 -14.83 3.48
C MET A 474 5.66 -13.57 3.53
N THR A 475 4.36 -13.70 3.26
CA THR A 475 3.43 -12.57 3.29
C THR A 475 3.26 -12.01 4.69
N ILE A 476 3.21 -12.87 5.74
CA ILE A 476 3.21 -12.40 7.14
C ILE A 476 4.49 -11.61 7.42
N ALA A 477 5.65 -12.17 7.13
CA ALA A 477 6.94 -11.53 7.38
C ALA A 477 7.05 -10.18 6.66
N PHE A 478 6.68 -10.14 5.38
CA PHE A 478 6.67 -8.93 4.55
C PHE A 478 5.74 -7.84 5.08
N ASN A 479 4.51 -8.19 5.44
CA ASN A 479 3.53 -7.23 5.93
C ASN A 479 3.91 -6.67 7.31
N VAL A 480 4.42 -7.50 8.21
CA VAL A 480 4.87 -7.08 9.54
C VAL A 480 6.06 -6.12 9.45
N THR A 481 7.06 -6.46 8.63
CA THR A 481 8.24 -5.60 8.43
C THR A 481 7.89 -4.29 7.71
N SER A 482 6.96 -4.32 6.76
CA SER A 482 6.42 -3.12 6.10
C SER A 482 5.66 -2.23 7.08
N THR A 483 4.87 -2.81 7.99
CA THR A 483 4.16 -2.07 9.04
C THR A 483 5.13 -1.43 10.01
N LEU A 484 6.16 -2.16 10.45
CA LEU A 484 7.22 -1.63 11.32
C LEU A 484 7.93 -0.43 10.69
N LEU A 485 8.16 -0.47 9.37
CA LEU A 485 8.77 0.66 8.65
C LEU A 485 7.91 1.93 8.71
N VAL A 486 6.59 1.77 8.59
CA VAL A 486 5.63 2.89 8.74
C VAL A 486 5.60 3.40 10.19
N ASP A 487 5.66 2.49 11.18
CA ASP A 487 5.71 2.84 12.60
C ASP A 487 6.97 3.66 12.96
N PHE A 488 8.07 3.52 12.21
CA PHE A 488 9.28 4.33 12.39
C PHE A 488 9.12 5.79 11.95
N TYR A 489 8.20 6.09 11.02
CA TYR A 489 7.96 7.42 10.47
C TYR A 489 6.49 7.83 10.54
N PRO A 490 5.91 8.01 11.73
CA PRO A 490 4.49 8.33 11.88
C PRO A 490 4.12 9.69 11.24
N THR A 491 5.10 10.61 11.15
CA THR A 491 4.91 11.94 10.51
C THR A 491 5.05 11.91 8.99
N LYS A 492 5.70 10.88 8.41
CA LYS A 492 5.98 10.77 6.97
C LYS A 492 5.75 9.32 6.45
N PRO A 493 4.60 8.71 6.71
CA PRO A 493 4.35 7.31 6.37
C PRO A 493 4.41 7.04 4.85
N ALA A 494 3.92 7.98 4.04
CA ALA A 494 3.95 7.86 2.58
C ALA A 494 5.39 7.81 2.02
N THR A 495 6.30 8.61 2.57
CA THR A 495 7.72 8.61 2.15
C THR A 495 8.41 7.29 2.53
N ALA A 496 8.09 6.73 3.70
CA ALA A 496 8.60 5.42 4.13
C ALA A 496 8.09 4.29 3.23
N THR A 497 6.80 4.30 2.89
CA THR A 497 6.21 3.32 1.97
C THR A 497 6.79 3.44 0.56
N ALA A 498 7.05 4.66 0.07
CA ALA A 498 7.68 4.86 -1.23
C ALA A 498 9.13 4.34 -1.26
N ALA A 499 9.91 4.56 -0.18
CA ALA A 499 11.24 4.00 -0.04
C ALA A 499 11.21 2.46 -0.05
N ASN A 500 10.26 1.85 0.67
CA ASN A 500 10.06 0.42 0.67
C ASN A 500 9.72 -0.12 -0.72
N ASN A 501 8.81 0.54 -1.43
CA ASN A 501 8.42 0.14 -2.79
C ASN A 501 9.62 0.19 -3.75
N LEU A 502 10.42 1.25 -3.68
CA LEU A 502 11.61 1.40 -4.52
C LEU A 502 12.64 0.30 -4.24
N ALA A 503 13.01 0.09 -2.96
CA ALA A 503 13.98 -0.91 -2.57
C ALA A 503 13.57 -2.32 -2.99
N ARG A 504 12.31 -2.72 -2.69
CA ARG A 504 11.81 -4.06 -3.00
C ARG A 504 11.71 -4.34 -4.49
N CYS A 505 11.27 -3.34 -5.29
CA CYS A 505 11.13 -3.53 -6.72
C CYS A 505 12.48 -3.59 -7.44
N LEU A 506 13.47 -2.79 -7.02
CA LEU A 506 14.80 -2.84 -7.61
C LEU A 506 15.53 -4.15 -7.28
N LEU A 507 15.48 -4.59 -6.02
CA LEU A 507 16.14 -5.84 -5.62
C LEU A 507 15.41 -7.05 -6.23
N GLY A 508 14.07 -7.04 -6.22
CA GLY A 508 13.26 -8.08 -6.87
C GLY A 508 13.51 -8.15 -8.37
N ALA A 509 13.68 -7.02 -9.05
CA ALA A 509 14.02 -6.98 -10.47
C ALA A 509 15.37 -7.68 -10.75
N GLY A 510 16.39 -7.40 -9.93
CA GLY A 510 17.69 -8.06 -10.03
C GLY A 510 17.61 -9.57 -9.80
N ALA A 511 16.89 -9.99 -8.78
CA ALA A 511 16.69 -11.39 -8.43
C ALA A 511 15.94 -12.15 -9.56
N THR A 512 14.82 -11.60 -10.04
CA THR A 512 14.05 -12.19 -11.14
C THR A 512 14.88 -12.34 -12.43
N ALA A 513 15.79 -11.40 -12.71
CA ALA A 513 16.70 -11.51 -13.87
C ALA A 513 17.72 -12.64 -13.68
N ALA A 514 18.17 -12.87 -12.43
CA ALA A 514 19.24 -13.81 -12.12
C ALA A 514 18.76 -15.26 -11.92
N VAL A 515 17.52 -15.48 -11.47
CA VAL A 515 17.05 -16.79 -10.99
C VAL A 515 17.10 -17.90 -12.04
N LEU A 516 16.66 -17.67 -13.29
CA LEU A 516 16.73 -18.68 -14.34
C LEU A 516 18.17 -18.98 -14.81
N PRO A 517 19.05 -17.98 -15.06
CA PRO A 517 20.48 -18.25 -15.26
C PRO A 517 21.14 -19.02 -14.13
N MET A 518 20.78 -18.74 -12.87
CA MET A 518 21.29 -19.47 -11.70
C MET A 518 20.85 -20.94 -11.71
N ILE A 519 19.58 -21.22 -12.04
CA ILE A 519 19.07 -22.59 -12.16
C ILE A 519 19.84 -23.34 -13.27
N GLY A 520 20.11 -22.70 -14.39
CA GLY A 520 20.90 -23.31 -15.47
C GLY A 520 22.36 -23.57 -15.10
N ALA A 521 22.96 -22.75 -14.20
CA ALA A 521 24.36 -22.87 -13.81
C ALA A 521 24.60 -23.86 -12.65
N MET A 522 23.70 -23.87 -11.65
CA MET A 522 23.94 -24.64 -10.42
C MET A 522 22.79 -25.61 -10.02
N GLY A 523 21.74 -25.70 -10.84
CA GLY A 523 20.58 -26.53 -10.57
C GLY A 523 19.54 -25.85 -9.67
N ARG A 524 18.34 -26.46 -9.60
CA ARG A 524 17.18 -25.93 -8.88
C ARG A 524 17.41 -25.90 -7.37
N GLY A 525 17.87 -27.01 -6.81
CA GLY A 525 18.12 -27.17 -5.36
C GLY A 525 19.14 -26.15 -4.83
N TRP A 526 20.28 -26.01 -5.47
CA TRP A 526 21.33 -25.08 -5.04
C TRP A 526 20.95 -23.62 -5.23
N THR A 527 20.20 -23.28 -6.28
CA THR A 527 19.70 -21.91 -6.50
C THR A 527 18.82 -21.45 -5.34
N PHE A 528 17.81 -22.23 -4.96
CA PHE A 528 16.94 -21.88 -3.84
C PHE A 528 17.63 -22.03 -2.48
N THR A 529 18.65 -22.89 -2.37
CA THR A 529 19.51 -22.95 -1.19
C THR A 529 20.31 -21.66 -1.04
N LEU A 530 20.88 -21.12 -2.12
CA LEU A 530 21.61 -19.85 -2.09
C LEU A 530 20.68 -18.69 -1.70
N VAL A 531 19.46 -18.61 -2.28
CA VAL A 531 18.45 -17.61 -1.89
C VAL A 531 18.09 -17.73 -0.41
N GLY A 532 17.87 -18.94 0.08
CA GLY A 532 17.59 -19.20 1.49
C GLY A 532 18.77 -18.86 2.40
N LEU A 533 19.98 -19.23 2.04
CA LEU A 533 21.19 -18.87 2.81
C LEU A 533 21.41 -17.36 2.87
N LEU A 534 21.10 -16.62 1.80
CA LEU A 534 21.14 -15.15 1.80
C LEU A 534 20.15 -14.56 2.80
N LEU A 535 18.92 -15.10 2.85
CA LEU A 535 17.91 -14.71 3.84
C LEU A 535 18.35 -15.07 5.27
N TYR A 536 18.92 -16.25 5.49
CA TYR A 536 19.46 -16.65 6.79
C TYR A 536 20.66 -15.78 7.21
N ALA A 537 21.61 -15.53 6.31
CA ALA A 537 22.80 -14.71 6.58
C ALA A 537 22.46 -13.25 6.92
N THR A 538 21.35 -12.74 6.38
CA THR A 538 20.88 -11.38 6.66
C THR A 538 19.92 -11.29 7.85
N SER A 539 19.37 -12.41 8.33
CA SER A 539 18.43 -12.43 9.47
C SER A 539 19.01 -11.88 10.79
N PRO A 540 20.34 -12.04 11.12
CA PRO A 540 20.93 -11.41 12.30
C PRO A 540 20.79 -9.88 12.29
N LEU A 541 20.75 -9.24 11.12
CA LEU A 541 20.52 -7.80 11.01
C LEU A 541 19.13 -7.41 11.52
N VAL A 542 18.11 -8.24 11.24
CA VAL A 542 16.76 -8.06 11.78
C VAL A 542 16.74 -8.25 13.29
N TRP A 543 17.53 -9.23 13.80
CA TRP A 543 17.69 -9.46 15.23
C TRP A 543 18.39 -8.30 15.94
N LEU A 544 19.36 -7.64 15.29
CA LEU A 544 19.94 -6.39 15.79
C LEU A 544 18.86 -5.29 15.96
N ASN A 545 17.92 -5.17 15.02
CA ASN A 545 16.77 -4.27 15.18
C ASN A 545 15.86 -4.66 16.36
N PHE A 546 15.65 -5.96 16.58
CA PHE A 546 14.90 -6.46 17.72
C PHE A 546 15.56 -6.07 19.05
N LYS A 547 16.88 -6.16 19.14
CA LYS A 547 17.67 -5.89 20.36
C LYS A 547 17.91 -4.39 20.59
N TYR A 548 18.34 -3.67 19.56
CA TYR A 548 18.82 -2.28 19.64
C TYR A 548 17.89 -1.25 19.00
N GLY A 549 16.78 -1.66 18.37
CA GLY A 549 15.93 -0.77 17.59
C GLY A 549 15.37 0.41 18.39
N MET A 550 14.95 0.20 19.64
CA MET A 550 14.47 1.25 20.53
C MET A 550 15.56 2.31 20.81
N LYS A 551 16.82 1.89 21.02
CA LYS A 551 17.95 2.82 21.21
C LYS A 551 18.21 3.65 19.93
N TRP A 552 18.21 3.02 18.77
CA TRP A 552 18.42 3.71 17.50
C TRP A 552 17.29 4.68 17.13
N ARG A 553 16.06 4.34 17.50
CA ARG A 553 14.90 5.24 17.34
C ARG A 553 15.05 6.48 18.22
N GLU A 554 15.50 6.33 19.45
CA GLU A 554 15.75 7.44 20.36
C GLU A 554 16.91 8.32 19.88
N GLU A 555 18.02 7.74 19.44
CA GLU A 555 19.14 8.46 18.84
C GLU A 555 18.71 9.29 17.61
N ARG A 556 17.82 8.72 16.76
CA ARG A 556 17.27 9.44 15.61
C ARG A 556 16.40 10.60 16.05
N ARG A 557 15.52 10.40 17.02
CA ARG A 557 14.67 11.47 17.55
C ARG A 557 15.49 12.65 18.06
N LEU A 558 16.52 12.38 18.86
CA LEU A 558 17.42 13.41 19.37
C LEU A 558 18.18 14.15 18.26
N ARG A 559 18.57 13.45 17.20
CA ARG A 559 19.19 14.08 16.02
C ARG A 559 18.22 15.01 15.28
N ASP A 560 16.97 14.58 15.12
CA ASP A 560 15.94 15.36 14.45
C ASP A 560 15.53 16.59 15.28
N GLU A 561 15.43 16.47 16.60
CA GLU A 561 15.17 17.57 17.53
C GLU A 561 16.29 18.63 17.46
N LYS A 562 17.56 18.22 17.52
CA LYS A 562 18.72 19.13 17.36
C LYS A 562 18.73 19.84 16.01
N ARG A 563 18.39 19.14 14.94
CA ARG A 563 18.31 19.71 13.60
C ARG A 563 17.20 20.76 13.49
N ASN A 564 16.00 20.44 13.99
CA ASN A 564 14.87 21.36 13.98
C ASN A 564 15.15 22.61 14.84
N SER A 565 15.80 22.47 15.99
CA SER A 565 16.25 23.57 16.83
C SER A 565 17.22 24.48 16.07
N ASN A 566 18.21 23.92 15.39
CA ASN A 566 19.17 24.67 14.59
C ASN A 566 18.52 25.37 13.38
N GLU A 567 17.56 24.72 12.71
CA GLU A 567 16.81 25.32 11.59
C GLU A 567 15.92 26.48 12.08
N ASN A 568 15.27 26.35 13.24
CA ASN A 568 14.47 27.40 13.85
C ASN A 568 15.34 28.59 14.28
N THR A 569 16.51 28.34 14.84
CA THR A 569 17.48 29.42 15.22
C THR A 569 17.96 30.15 13.97
N LYS A 570 18.29 29.46 12.88
CA LYS A 570 18.67 30.08 11.60
C LYS A 570 17.52 30.87 10.97
N ALA A 571 16.29 30.39 11.04
CA ALA A 571 15.12 31.08 10.55
C ALA A 571 14.84 32.36 11.37
N ALA A 572 14.99 32.30 12.69
CA ALA A 572 14.83 33.44 13.57
C ALA A 572 15.92 34.52 13.33
N SER A 573 17.17 34.10 13.11
CA SER A 573 18.26 35.04 12.78
C SER A 573 18.06 35.70 11.41
N SER A 574 17.59 34.93 10.40
CA SER A 574 17.30 35.46 9.07
C SER A 574 16.08 36.40 9.04
N SER A 575 15.08 36.18 9.91
CA SER A 575 13.94 37.10 10.05
C SER A 575 14.34 38.41 10.74
N LYS A 576 15.21 38.36 11.76
CA LYS A 576 15.78 39.57 12.41
C LYS A 576 16.60 40.40 11.43
N SER A 577 17.41 39.77 10.58
CA SER A 577 18.20 40.49 9.56
C SER A 577 17.33 41.10 8.46
N ARG A 578 16.19 40.53 8.15
CA ARG A 578 15.20 41.09 7.20
C ARG A 578 14.43 42.27 7.81
N HIS A 579 14.10 42.26 9.10
CA HIS A 579 13.48 43.39 9.79
C HIS A 579 14.47 44.58 9.87
N HIS A 580 15.72 44.34 10.27
CA HIS A 580 16.73 45.37 10.33
C HIS A 580 17.00 46.04 8.96
N ARG A 581 16.88 45.29 7.88
CA ARG A 581 17.04 45.80 6.50
C ARG A 581 15.79 46.54 5.99
N LYS A 582 14.60 46.32 6.58
CA LYS A 582 13.39 47.10 6.30
C LYS A 582 13.39 48.42 7.06
N ASP A 583 13.80 48.43 8.33
CA ASP A 583 13.86 49.61 9.17
C ASP A 583 14.92 50.61 8.67
N GLN A 584 16.02 50.15 8.03
CA GLN A 584 16.97 51.00 7.36
C GLN A 584 16.49 51.62 6.02
N LYS A 585 15.42 51.05 5.41
CA LYS A 585 14.85 51.61 4.18
C LYS A 585 13.66 52.55 4.41
N GLU A 586 13.15 52.64 5.62
CA GLU A 586 12.00 53.49 6.00
C GLU A 586 12.40 54.71 6.85
N GLN A 587 13.70 55.05 6.98
CA GLN A 587 14.08 56.37 7.55
C GLN A 587 13.76 57.45 6.52
N PRO A 588 12.92 58.46 6.86
CA PRO A 588 12.62 59.55 5.96
C PRO A 588 13.89 60.37 5.74
N ILE A 589 14.15 60.70 4.46
CA ILE A 589 15.17 61.65 4.06
C ILE A 589 14.76 63.00 4.62
N VAL A 590 15.41 63.46 5.71
CA VAL A 590 15.29 64.82 6.18
C VAL A 590 16.14 65.64 5.24
N GLU A 591 15.52 66.47 4.41
CA GLU A 591 16.18 67.58 3.66
C GLU A 591 16.79 68.56 4.65
N GLY A 592 18.10 68.68 4.63
CA GLY A 592 18.80 69.69 5.44
C GLY A 592 20.29 69.68 5.19
N GLY A 593 20.75 70.61 4.33
CA GLY A 593 22.08 71.21 4.41
C GLY A 593 23.26 70.46 3.80
N LEU A 594 23.74 70.91 2.68
CA LEU A 594 25.09 70.63 2.17
C LEU A 594 26.17 70.95 3.22
N PRO A 595 27.14 70.06 3.44
CA PRO A 595 28.53 70.49 3.56
C PRO A 595 29.47 69.66 2.67
N GLU A 596 30.30 70.40 2.02
CA GLU A 596 31.66 70.19 1.47
C GLU A 596 32.15 68.77 1.20
N LEU A 597 32.28 68.51 -0.08
CA LEU A 597 33.09 67.45 -0.71
C LEU A 597 34.59 67.82 -0.53
N SER A 598 35.31 67.21 0.45
CA SER A 598 36.77 67.13 0.38
C SER A 598 37.49 66.11 1.28
N ALA A 599 36.81 65.16 1.92
CA ALA A 599 37.50 64.22 2.85
C ALA A 599 37.31 62.72 2.63
N VAL A 600 36.67 62.25 1.54
CA VAL A 600 36.38 60.81 1.34
C VAL A 600 37.21 60.18 0.21
N ALA A 601 38.04 60.93 -0.50
CA ALA A 601 38.83 60.40 -1.62
C ALA A 601 40.20 59.78 -1.22
N GLU A 602 40.67 59.98 0.02
CA GLU A 602 42.00 59.45 0.44
C GLU A 602 41.92 58.06 1.14
N GLU A 603 40.79 57.68 1.67
CA GLU A 603 40.68 56.37 2.43
C GLU A 603 40.46 55.13 1.56
N ASP A 604 40.00 55.28 0.33
CA ASP A 604 39.80 54.17 -0.58
C ASP A 604 41.02 53.77 -1.43
N HIS A 605 42.02 54.66 -1.53
CA HIS A 605 43.28 54.38 -2.22
C HIS A 605 44.26 53.57 -1.36
N GLU A 606 44.23 53.73 -0.04
CA GLU A 606 45.10 52.98 0.87
C GLU A 606 44.66 51.51 1.11
N LYS A 607 43.38 51.17 0.89
CA LYS A 607 42.87 49.81 0.98
C LYS A 607 43.08 48.98 -0.30
N GLN A 608 43.28 49.60 -1.44
CA GLN A 608 43.56 48.90 -2.69
C GLN A 608 45.06 48.57 -2.89
N GLU A 609 45.97 49.31 -2.30
CA GLU A 609 47.39 48.97 -2.35
C GLU A 609 47.82 47.88 -1.39
N LYS A 610 47.17 47.72 -0.23
CA LYS A 610 47.44 46.64 0.72
C LYS A 610 46.99 45.25 0.24
N HIS A 611 46.06 45.19 -0.72
CA HIS A 611 45.59 43.92 -1.29
C HIS A 611 46.36 43.44 -2.52
N LYS A 612 47.27 44.27 -3.06
CA LYS A 612 48.19 43.91 -4.15
C LYS A 612 49.53 43.34 -3.70
N HIS A 613 49.92 43.57 -2.44
CA HIS A 613 51.18 43.04 -1.89
C HIS A 613 51.07 41.67 -1.18
N GLU A 614 49.85 41.11 -1.07
CA GLU A 614 49.63 39.78 -0.45
C GLU A 614 49.39 38.67 -1.46
N LYS A 615 49.58 38.96 -2.77
CA LYS A 615 49.46 37.99 -3.88
C LYS A 615 50.63 38.07 -4.88
N ALA A 616 51.86 38.35 -4.42
CA ALA A 616 53.07 38.12 -5.21
C ALA A 616 53.97 37.12 -4.48
#